data_83048077d97879a156699e52fa527d26
#
_entry.id   83048077d97879a156699e52fa527d26
#
_cell.length_a   1.000
_cell.length_b   1.000
_cell.length_c   1.000
_cell.angle_alpha   90.00
_cell.angle_beta   90.00
_cell.angle_gamma   90.00
#
_symmetry.space_group_name_H-M   'P 1'
#
loop_
_entity.id
_entity.type
_entity.pdbx_description
1 polymer ?
#
loop_
_entity_poly.entity_id
_entity_poly.type
_entity_poly.pdbx_seq_one_letter_code
_entity_poly.pdbx_strand_id
1 'polypeptide(L)'
;MVSMPRLQDDCFATDRDRLTHAQALALIDDRVGMGVGTETVAIAEALNRVLAADVIAARAVPGHANAAVDGYALRHGDYDIVNGSWLPVSGRAAAGRPLVEAPAPGSAVRIFTGAAMPEGTDTVVMQEDARRGG
;
A
#
# COMPACT_ATOMS: atom_id res chain seq x y z
N MET A 1 21.29 44.52 13.54
CA MET A 1 20.10 44.37 14.38
C MET A 1 18.92 44.41 13.44
N VAL A 2 18.47 43.21 12.98
CA VAL A 2 17.37 43.07 12.04
C VAL A 2 16.08 43.18 12.84
N SER A 3 15.31 44.23 12.59
CA SER A 3 13.98 44.42 13.20
C SER A 3 13.04 43.36 12.65
N MET A 4 12.60 42.41 13.47
CA MET A 4 11.50 41.54 13.13
C MET A 4 10.23 42.36 12.91
N PRO A 5 9.53 42.20 11.78
CA PRO A 5 8.20 42.79 11.63
C PRO A 5 7.30 42.19 12.72
N ARG A 6 6.70 43.03 13.57
CA ARG A 6 5.64 42.60 14.47
C ARG A 6 4.45 42.14 13.64
N LEU A 7 3.87 41.01 13.99
CA LEU A 7 2.51 40.64 13.55
C LEU A 7 1.61 41.83 13.98
N GLN A 8 1.08 42.53 13.01
CA GLN A 8 0.09 43.59 13.31
C GLN A 8 -1.21 42.87 13.65
N ASP A 9 -1.81 43.20 14.77
CA ASP A 9 -3.09 42.67 15.28
C ASP A 9 -4.30 43.09 14.44
N ASP A 10 -4.09 43.60 13.23
CA ASP A 10 -5.16 44.08 12.35
C ASP A 10 -5.57 42.95 11.39
N CYS A 11 -6.66 42.25 11.72
CA CYS A 11 -7.30 41.26 10.86
C CYS A 11 -7.86 41.86 9.54
N PHE A 12 -7.85 43.17 9.37
CA PHE A 12 -8.23 43.88 8.16
C PHE A 12 -7.04 44.46 7.38
N ALA A 13 -5.80 44.13 7.79
CA ALA A 13 -4.61 44.49 7.01
C ALA A 13 -4.73 44.01 5.58
N THR A 14 -4.53 44.93 4.65
CA THR A 14 -4.75 44.78 3.23
C THR A 14 -3.90 43.66 2.61
N ASP A 15 -4.38 43.04 1.53
CA ASP A 15 -3.80 41.87 0.79
C ASP A 15 -2.30 41.96 0.42
N ARG A 16 -1.64 43.12 0.68
CA ARG A 16 -0.23 43.30 0.31
C ARG A 16 0.76 42.49 1.14
N ASP A 17 0.36 42.09 2.37
CA ASP A 17 1.23 41.40 3.31
C ASP A 17 0.80 39.93 3.55
N ARG A 18 -0.17 39.45 2.80
CA ARG A 18 -0.61 38.05 2.92
C ARG A 18 0.33 37.12 2.17
N LEU A 19 0.82 36.14 2.89
CA LEU A 19 1.57 35.04 2.28
C LEU A 19 0.61 34.03 1.66
N THR A 20 0.93 33.52 0.50
CA THR A 20 0.31 32.30 -0.01
C THR A 20 0.70 31.13 0.89
N HIS A 21 -0.08 30.04 0.85
CA HIS A 21 0.24 28.81 1.58
C HIS A 21 1.67 28.32 1.29
N ALA A 22 2.09 28.32 0.03
CA ALA A 22 3.42 27.89 -0.38
C ALA A 22 4.53 28.82 0.19
N GLN A 23 4.30 30.15 0.21
CA GLN A 23 5.24 31.10 0.81
C GLN A 23 5.33 30.95 2.32
N ALA A 24 4.21 30.66 2.99
CA ALA A 24 4.21 30.41 4.42
C ALA A 24 4.98 29.15 4.79
N LEU A 25 4.79 28.06 4.05
CA LEU A 25 5.55 26.81 4.23
C LEU A 25 7.05 27.03 3.98
N ALA A 26 7.42 27.69 2.89
CA ALA A 26 8.81 27.98 2.58
C ALA A 26 9.47 28.84 3.67
N LEU A 27 8.74 29.80 4.25
CA LEU A 27 9.23 30.63 5.34
C LEU A 27 9.41 29.84 6.65
N ILE A 28 8.53 28.87 6.91
CA ILE A 28 8.67 27.95 8.05
C ILE A 28 9.90 27.08 7.86
N ASP A 29 10.08 26.47 6.70
CA ASP A 29 11.24 25.62 6.39
C ASP A 29 12.58 26.39 6.52
N ASP A 30 12.60 27.66 6.08
CA ASP A 30 13.79 28.52 6.17
C ASP A 30 14.12 28.93 7.63
N ARG A 31 13.11 29.12 8.46
CA ARG A 31 13.28 29.69 9.80
C ARG A 31 13.25 28.69 10.94
N VAL A 32 12.61 27.55 10.75
CA VAL A 32 12.47 26.50 11.75
C VAL A 32 13.48 25.40 11.48
N GLY A 33 14.67 25.54 12.02
CA GLY A 33 15.66 24.46 12.02
C GLY A 33 15.29 23.35 13.02
N MET A 34 15.99 22.22 12.95
CA MET A 34 15.88 21.16 13.96
C MET A 34 16.33 21.69 15.31
N GLY A 35 15.39 21.92 16.23
CA GLY A 35 15.64 22.44 17.57
C GLY A 35 16.16 21.39 18.56
N VAL A 36 16.21 20.11 18.17
CA VAL A 36 16.59 18.97 19.02
C VAL A 36 17.58 18.07 18.29
N GLY A 37 18.43 17.40 19.05
CA GLY A 37 19.34 16.38 18.50
C GLY A 37 18.66 15.05 18.26
N THR A 38 19.40 14.11 17.73
CA THR A 38 18.98 12.71 17.54
C THR A 38 19.65 11.79 18.54
N GLU A 39 18.95 10.75 18.97
CA GLU A 39 19.47 9.72 19.86
C GLU A 39 18.96 8.34 19.42
N THR A 40 19.68 7.29 19.81
CA THR A 40 19.24 5.91 19.62
C THR A 40 18.61 5.41 20.91
N VAL A 41 17.38 4.91 20.80
CA VAL A 41 16.62 4.38 21.94
C VAL A 41 16.11 2.97 21.64
N ALA A 42 15.82 2.21 22.69
CA ALA A 42 15.13 0.94 22.53
C ALA A 42 13.71 1.15 21.96
N ILE A 43 13.21 0.20 21.17
CA ILE A 43 11.90 0.32 20.52
C ILE A 43 10.76 0.53 21.53
N ALA A 44 10.88 -0.05 22.73
CA ALA A 44 9.91 0.14 23.82
C ALA A 44 9.85 1.59 24.34
N GLU A 45 10.92 2.36 24.13
CA GLU A 45 11.05 3.76 24.56
C GLU A 45 10.79 4.75 23.43
N ALA A 46 10.47 4.24 22.23
CA ALA A 46 10.29 5.05 21.04
C ALA A 46 8.90 5.72 20.95
N LEU A 47 7.97 5.37 21.84
CA LEU A 47 6.63 5.97 21.86
C LEU A 47 6.71 7.48 22.03
N ASN A 48 5.94 8.23 21.23
CA ASN A 48 5.89 9.70 21.19
C ASN A 48 7.19 10.38 20.75
N ARG A 49 8.07 9.66 20.05
CA ARG A 49 9.27 10.22 19.41
C ARG A 49 9.09 10.34 17.91
N VAL A 50 9.82 11.27 17.31
CA VAL A 50 9.85 11.45 15.85
C VAL A 50 11.05 10.72 15.29
N LEU A 51 10.86 9.98 14.22
CA LEU A 51 11.96 9.30 13.52
C LEU A 51 12.92 10.34 12.92
N ALA A 52 14.21 10.18 13.18
CA ALA A 52 15.25 11.05 12.63
C ALA A 52 15.65 10.66 11.19
N ALA A 53 15.28 9.46 10.76
CA ALA A 53 15.53 8.95 9.41
C ALA A 53 14.39 8.00 8.99
N ASP A 54 14.24 7.83 7.69
CA ASP A 54 13.28 6.88 7.13
C ASP A 54 13.57 5.45 7.57
N VAL A 55 12.54 4.70 7.91
CA VAL A 55 12.62 3.28 8.16
C VAL A 55 12.28 2.53 6.87
N ILE A 56 13.31 1.98 6.26
CA ILE A 56 13.14 1.20 5.03
C ILE A 56 12.93 -0.28 5.38
N ALA A 57 11.84 -0.87 4.88
CA ALA A 57 11.57 -2.28 5.07
C ALA A 57 12.67 -3.14 4.43
N ALA A 58 13.32 -4.01 5.21
CA ALA A 58 14.37 -4.88 4.73
C ALA A 58 13.86 -6.01 3.81
N ARG A 59 12.56 -6.28 3.83
CA ARG A 59 11.90 -7.30 3.03
C ARG A 59 10.43 -6.93 2.80
N ALA A 60 9.82 -7.49 1.76
CA ALA A 60 8.38 -7.34 1.55
C ALA A 60 7.57 -7.98 2.70
N VAL A 61 6.47 -7.32 3.09
CA VAL A 61 5.49 -7.83 4.05
C VAL A 61 4.09 -7.60 3.45
N PRO A 62 3.37 -8.65 3.13
CA PRO A 62 3.72 -10.08 3.23
C PRO A 62 4.87 -10.50 2.28
N GLY A 63 5.57 -11.59 2.61
CA GLY A 63 6.74 -12.09 1.88
C GLY A 63 6.41 -12.72 0.51
N HIS A 64 5.13 -12.86 0.19
CA HIS A 64 4.60 -13.39 -1.08
C HIS A 64 3.23 -12.77 -1.38
N ALA A 65 2.80 -12.87 -2.63
CA ALA A 65 1.48 -12.41 -3.04
C ALA A 65 0.39 -13.31 -2.41
N ASN A 66 -0.62 -12.68 -1.83
CA ASN A 66 -1.77 -13.35 -1.22
C ASN A 66 -3.07 -12.91 -1.91
N ALA A 67 -4.05 -13.81 -1.97
CA ALA A 67 -5.39 -13.46 -2.40
C ALA A 67 -6.04 -12.50 -1.38
N ALA A 68 -6.55 -11.38 -1.87
CA ALA A 68 -7.31 -10.41 -1.08
C ALA A 68 -8.80 -10.81 -0.95
N VAL A 69 -9.27 -11.72 -1.80
CA VAL A 69 -10.67 -12.14 -1.91
C VAL A 69 -10.77 -13.64 -2.13
N ASP A 70 -11.95 -14.19 -1.85
CA ASP A 70 -12.31 -15.55 -2.23
C ASP A 70 -12.64 -15.61 -3.73
N GLY A 71 -12.07 -16.58 -4.43
CA GLY A 71 -12.25 -16.64 -5.88
C GLY A 71 -11.52 -17.76 -6.55
N TYR A 72 -11.06 -17.50 -7.76
CA TYR A 72 -10.35 -18.43 -8.61
C TYR A 72 -9.07 -17.78 -9.12
N ALA A 73 -7.92 -18.30 -8.72
CA ALA A 73 -6.62 -17.89 -9.23
C ALA A 73 -6.34 -18.53 -10.58
N LEU A 74 -5.87 -17.76 -11.54
CA LEU A 74 -5.59 -18.17 -12.90
C LEU A 74 -4.48 -17.31 -13.51
N ARG A 75 -4.01 -17.63 -14.70
CA ARG A 75 -3.17 -16.74 -15.51
C ARG A 75 -4.08 -15.78 -16.29
N HIS A 76 -3.80 -14.51 -16.21
CA HIS A 76 -4.56 -13.51 -16.97
C HIS A 76 -4.63 -13.82 -18.48
N GLY A 77 -3.53 -14.33 -19.04
CA GLY A 77 -3.48 -14.72 -20.46
C GLY A 77 -4.40 -15.88 -20.86
N ASP A 78 -4.91 -16.65 -19.90
CA ASP A 78 -5.85 -17.76 -20.14
C ASP A 78 -7.32 -17.30 -20.05
N TYR A 79 -7.56 -16.01 -19.73
CA TYR A 79 -8.89 -15.45 -19.52
C TYR A 79 -9.29 -14.47 -20.61
N ASP A 80 -10.42 -14.74 -21.28
CA ASP A 80 -11.05 -13.80 -22.21
C ASP A 80 -12.07 -12.95 -21.47
N ILE A 81 -11.72 -11.69 -21.24
CA ILE A 81 -12.56 -10.72 -20.51
C ILE A 81 -13.85 -10.36 -21.26
N VAL A 82 -13.88 -10.53 -22.59
CA VAL A 82 -15.03 -10.13 -23.43
C VAL A 82 -16.06 -11.26 -23.53
N ASN A 83 -15.60 -12.48 -23.83
CA ASN A 83 -16.47 -13.63 -24.07
C ASN A 83 -16.59 -14.53 -22.83
N GLY A 84 -15.76 -14.32 -21.82
CA GLY A 84 -15.58 -15.21 -20.70
C GLY A 84 -14.78 -16.46 -21.09
N SER A 85 -14.35 -17.21 -20.08
CA SER A 85 -13.59 -18.45 -20.29
C SER A 85 -14.13 -19.55 -19.41
N TRP A 86 -14.13 -20.78 -19.93
CA TRP A 86 -14.38 -21.99 -19.15
C TRP A 86 -13.04 -22.63 -18.80
N LEU A 87 -12.68 -22.61 -17.52
CA LEU A 87 -11.41 -23.14 -17.03
C LEU A 87 -11.70 -24.28 -16.03
N PRO A 88 -11.09 -25.47 -16.19
CA PRO A 88 -11.20 -26.54 -15.21
C PRO A 88 -10.54 -26.07 -13.89
N VAL A 89 -11.16 -26.39 -12.76
CA VAL A 89 -10.58 -26.13 -11.43
C VAL A 89 -9.67 -27.29 -11.07
N SER A 90 -8.35 -27.06 -11.10
CA SER A 90 -7.32 -28.09 -10.91
C SER A 90 -6.85 -28.24 -9.47
N GLY A 91 -7.28 -27.35 -8.56
CA GLY A 91 -6.81 -27.40 -7.17
C GLY A 91 -7.48 -26.39 -6.25
N ARG A 92 -6.98 -26.36 -5.01
CA ARG A 92 -7.46 -25.46 -3.96
C ARG A 92 -6.30 -24.95 -3.13
N ALA A 93 -6.27 -23.64 -2.90
CA ALA A 93 -5.34 -22.96 -2.00
C ALA A 93 -6.11 -22.23 -0.88
N ALA A 94 -5.64 -22.35 0.35
CA ALA A 94 -6.20 -21.65 1.51
C ALA A 94 -5.08 -21.09 2.38
N ALA A 95 -5.40 -20.17 3.28
CA ALA A 95 -4.44 -19.64 4.24
C ALA A 95 -3.81 -20.79 5.05
N GLY A 96 -2.48 -20.84 5.11
CA GLY A 96 -1.73 -21.93 5.74
C GLY A 96 -1.73 -23.27 4.99
N ARG A 97 -2.40 -23.36 3.83
CA ARG A 97 -2.45 -24.56 2.97
C ARG A 97 -2.28 -24.15 1.51
N PRO A 98 -1.07 -23.75 1.11
CA PRO A 98 -0.80 -23.39 -0.28
C PRO A 98 -0.95 -24.59 -1.22
N LEU A 99 -1.22 -24.33 -2.48
CA LEU A 99 -1.11 -25.35 -3.53
C LEU A 99 0.38 -25.67 -3.75
N VAL A 100 0.74 -26.95 -3.70
CA VAL A 100 2.14 -27.38 -3.81
C VAL A 100 2.60 -27.39 -5.26
N GLU A 101 1.74 -27.88 -6.17
CA GLU A 101 2.05 -27.99 -7.60
C GLU A 101 1.45 -26.82 -8.38
N ALA A 102 2.23 -26.25 -9.29
CA ALA A 102 1.72 -25.21 -10.18
C ALA A 102 0.55 -25.75 -11.03
N PRO A 103 -0.55 -24.98 -11.16
CA PRO A 103 -1.66 -25.40 -12.01
C PRO A 103 -1.25 -25.44 -13.48
N ALA A 104 -1.84 -26.38 -14.24
CA ALA A 104 -1.62 -26.45 -15.68
C ALA A 104 -2.11 -25.16 -16.37
N PRO A 105 -1.48 -24.74 -17.48
CA PRO A 105 -2.01 -23.67 -18.32
C PRO A 105 -3.46 -23.94 -18.73
N GLY A 106 -4.29 -22.90 -18.77
CA GLY A 106 -5.71 -23.03 -19.09
C GLY A 106 -6.54 -23.64 -17.97
N SER A 107 -6.04 -23.64 -16.72
CA SER A 107 -6.81 -24.08 -15.54
C SER A 107 -6.87 -22.98 -14.48
N ALA A 108 -7.82 -23.10 -13.56
CA ALA A 108 -7.98 -22.23 -12.41
C ALA A 108 -7.79 -22.99 -11.09
N VAL A 109 -7.43 -22.30 -10.04
CA VAL A 109 -7.32 -22.84 -8.68
C VAL A 109 -8.33 -22.14 -7.78
N ARG A 110 -9.17 -22.88 -7.08
CA ARG A 110 -10.03 -22.30 -6.05
C ARG A 110 -9.14 -21.70 -4.95
N ILE A 111 -9.25 -20.40 -4.72
CA ILE A 111 -8.42 -19.68 -3.74
C ILE A 111 -9.29 -18.94 -2.72
N PHE A 112 -8.78 -18.81 -1.52
CA PHE A 112 -9.46 -18.12 -0.42
C PHE A 112 -8.61 -16.96 0.11
N THR A 113 -9.28 -15.99 0.68
CA THR A 113 -8.65 -14.80 1.29
C THR A 113 -7.48 -15.20 2.20
N GLY A 114 -6.35 -14.54 2.03
CA GLY A 114 -5.11 -14.79 2.77
C GLY A 114 -4.30 -16.00 2.28
N ALA A 115 -4.79 -16.76 1.30
CA ALA A 115 -4.01 -17.84 0.70
C ALA A 115 -2.89 -17.29 -0.19
N ALA A 116 -1.73 -17.93 -0.15
CA ALA A 116 -0.65 -17.64 -1.09
C ALA A 116 -1.11 -17.92 -2.54
N MET A 117 -0.76 -17.00 -3.44
CA MET A 117 -1.00 -17.17 -4.87
C MET A 117 -0.24 -18.40 -5.37
N PRO A 118 -0.93 -19.34 -6.07
CA PRO A 118 -0.26 -20.47 -6.69
C PRO A 118 0.78 -20.03 -7.72
N GLU A 119 1.88 -20.74 -7.80
CA GLU A 119 2.92 -20.44 -8.77
C GLU A 119 2.36 -20.44 -10.20
N GLY A 120 2.76 -19.41 -10.98
CA GLY A 120 2.32 -19.24 -12.35
C GLY A 120 0.92 -18.64 -12.50
N THR A 121 0.24 -18.28 -11.42
CA THR A 121 -0.99 -17.46 -11.46
C THR A 121 -0.68 -16.01 -11.11
N ASP A 122 -1.42 -15.08 -11.69
CA ASP A 122 -1.22 -13.63 -11.53
C ASP A 122 -2.53 -12.86 -11.31
N THR A 123 -3.67 -13.54 -11.42
CA THR A 123 -5.00 -12.93 -11.39
C THR A 123 -5.93 -13.76 -10.51
N VAL A 124 -6.79 -13.07 -9.75
CA VAL A 124 -7.91 -13.71 -9.02
C VAL A 124 -9.23 -13.12 -9.52
N VAL A 125 -10.09 -13.97 -10.05
CA VAL A 125 -11.48 -13.65 -10.34
C VAL A 125 -12.31 -13.95 -9.10
N MET A 126 -13.09 -12.96 -8.64
CA MET A 126 -13.93 -13.11 -7.45
C MET A 126 -14.99 -14.21 -7.67
N GLN A 127 -15.32 -14.90 -6.61
CA GLN A 127 -16.32 -16.00 -6.71
C GLN A 127 -17.70 -15.49 -7.14
N GLU A 128 -18.02 -14.23 -6.84
CA GLU A 128 -19.26 -13.55 -7.22
C GLU A 128 -19.37 -13.32 -8.72
N ASP A 129 -18.22 -13.18 -9.40
CA ASP A 129 -18.12 -12.96 -10.85
C ASP A 129 -17.93 -14.28 -11.62
N ALA A 130 -17.81 -15.41 -10.92
CA ALA A 130 -17.61 -16.72 -11.51
C ALA A 130 -18.89 -17.57 -11.47
N ARG A 131 -19.19 -18.27 -12.58
CA ARG A 131 -20.26 -19.26 -12.63
C ARG A 131 -19.66 -20.67 -12.64
N ARG A 132 -20.24 -21.56 -11.86
CA ARG A 132 -19.87 -22.99 -11.94
C ARG A 132 -20.61 -23.64 -13.09
N GLY A 133 -19.88 -24.31 -13.95
CA GLY A 133 -20.48 -25.27 -14.90
C GLY A 133 -20.93 -26.50 -14.14
N GLY A 134 -22.05 -27.06 -14.60
CA GLY A 134 -22.54 -28.36 -14.11
C GLY A 134 -21.77 -29.52 -14.74
#